data_d6f98a3284b91d8ea287f64c3469dcf9
#
_entry.id   d6f98a3284b91d8ea287f64c3469dcf9
#
_cell.length_a   1.000
_cell.length_b   1.000
_cell.length_c   1.000
_cell.angle_alpha   90.00
_cell.angle_beta   90.00
_cell.angle_gamma   90.00
#
_symmetry.space_group_name_H-M   'P 1'
#
loop_
_entity.id
_entity.type
_entity.pdbx_description
1 polymer ?
#
loop_
_entity_poly.entity_id
_entity_poly.type
_entity_poly.pdbx_seq_one_letter_code
_entity_poly.pdbx_strand_id
1 'polypeptide(L)'
;RYAEAGISTFPVRNKKPAIRGYLKTGPNLSRQLADKFGDAPALGFSCKRAGLAIVDVDTTDETILADALARYGDTPIVVRSGSGHFQAWYRHSGEGRKIRPDKAVPVDILGGGYVVAPPSHGGVSAYQFLTGSLDDLPSLPRLKGDVVESDRPATPVELVNIGKRNDSLWRACMRHAKSCASFDDLLCFAYGANMQSLVEPLPQSEVVTLAQSAWAKQCSGDN
;
A
#
# COMPACT_ATOMS: atom_id res chain seq x y z
N ARG A 1 13.60 1.30 19.94
CA ARG A 1 14.02 0.34 18.92
C ARG A 1 13.48 0.71 17.52
N TYR A 2 12.14 0.85 17.31
CA TYR A 2 11.62 1.23 15.97
C TYR A 2 12.15 2.59 15.49
N ALA A 3 12.19 3.58 16.39
CA ALA A 3 12.73 4.89 16.08
C ALA A 3 14.24 4.86 15.73
N GLU A 4 15.01 4.03 16.44
CA GLU A 4 16.44 3.78 16.17
C GLU A 4 16.62 3.11 14.81
N ALA A 5 15.71 2.21 14.43
CA ALA A 5 15.66 1.57 13.12
C ALA A 5 15.07 2.47 12.00
N GLY A 6 14.77 3.76 12.31
CA GLY A 6 14.23 4.70 11.33
C GLY A 6 12.74 4.53 11.02
N ILE A 7 12.03 3.66 11.75
CA ILE A 7 10.61 3.37 11.53
C ILE A 7 9.74 4.23 12.44
N SER A 8 8.91 5.09 11.85
CA SER A 8 7.92 5.90 12.56
C SER A 8 6.67 5.08 12.84
N THR A 9 6.32 4.93 14.11
CA THR A 9 5.17 4.16 14.56
C THR A 9 4.02 5.05 15.01
N PHE A 10 2.81 4.47 15.08
CA PHE A 10 1.60 5.10 15.60
C PHE A 10 0.80 4.09 16.42
N PRO A 11 -0.03 4.56 17.39
CA PRO A 11 -0.84 3.69 18.22
C PRO A 11 -1.96 3.01 17.42
N VAL A 12 -2.20 1.73 17.77
CA VAL A 12 -3.25 0.91 17.19
C VAL A 12 -4.12 0.34 18.32
N ARG A 13 -5.44 0.35 18.14
CA ARG A 13 -6.42 -0.29 19.04
C ARG A 13 -7.37 -1.13 18.18
N ASN A 14 -7.63 -2.36 18.58
CA ASN A 14 -8.52 -3.29 17.85
C ASN A 14 -8.18 -3.39 16.35
N LYS A 15 -6.91 -3.54 16.04
CA LYS A 15 -6.37 -3.59 14.66
C LYS A 15 -6.59 -2.32 13.83
N LYS A 16 -7.11 -1.22 14.41
CA LYS A 16 -7.35 0.07 13.72
C LYS A 16 -6.40 1.14 14.26
N PRO A 17 -5.83 2.00 13.40
CA PRO A 17 -5.05 3.14 13.85
C PRO A 17 -5.87 4.04 14.77
N ALA A 18 -5.30 4.42 15.91
CA ALA A 18 -5.98 5.26 16.92
C ALA A 18 -5.91 6.76 16.59
N ILE A 19 -5.30 7.14 15.48
CA ILE A 19 -5.15 8.53 15.02
C ILE A 19 -5.56 8.69 13.56
N ARG A 20 -6.00 9.89 13.18
CA ARG A 20 -6.21 10.27 11.78
C ARG A 20 -4.87 10.57 11.11
N GLY A 21 -4.79 10.37 9.78
CA GLY A 21 -3.58 10.67 9.01
C GLY A 21 -2.36 9.79 9.35
N TYR A 22 -2.56 8.66 9.98
CA TYR A 22 -1.52 7.74 10.45
C TYR A 22 -0.48 7.36 9.38
N LEU A 23 -0.87 7.26 8.10
CA LEU A 23 0.08 6.99 7.01
C LEU A 23 1.09 8.12 6.78
N LYS A 24 0.84 9.31 7.33
CA LYS A 24 1.74 10.47 7.26
C LYS A 24 2.61 10.63 8.51
N THR A 25 2.53 9.72 9.48
CA THR A 25 3.32 9.78 10.71
C THR A 25 4.82 9.78 10.39
N GLY A 26 5.49 10.86 10.75
CA GLY A 26 6.94 11.01 10.65
C GLY A 26 7.61 10.88 12.03
N PRO A 27 8.96 10.98 12.12
CA PRO A 27 9.71 10.72 13.35
C PRO A 27 9.27 11.58 14.54
N ASN A 28 9.06 12.88 14.35
CA ASN A 28 8.66 13.79 15.43
C ASN A 28 7.28 13.45 15.97
N LEU A 29 6.30 13.23 15.08
CA LEU A 29 4.96 12.83 15.48
C LEU A 29 4.97 11.45 16.15
N SER A 30 5.76 10.50 15.64
CA SER A 30 5.91 9.17 16.24
C SER A 30 6.36 9.25 17.71
N ARG A 31 7.34 10.11 18.04
CA ARG A 31 7.79 10.32 19.45
C ARG A 31 6.67 10.89 20.31
N GLN A 32 6.00 11.95 19.85
CA GLN A 32 4.87 12.54 20.59
C GLN A 32 3.74 11.53 20.83
N LEU A 33 3.49 10.66 19.85
CA LEU A 33 2.49 9.61 19.98
C LEU A 33 2.92 8.51 20.96
N ALA A 34 4.19 8.15 21.01
CA ALA A 34 4.71 7.20 21.99
C ALA A 34 4.53 7.71 23.43
N ASP A 35 4.80 9.00 23.65
CA ASP A 35 4.60 9.62 24.97
C ASP A 35 3.11 9.70 25.35
N LYS A 36 2.26 10.08 24.37
CA LYS A 36 0.82 10.29 24.60
C LYS A 36 0.02 8.98 24.70
N PHE A 37 0.43 7.93 24.03
CA PHE A 37 -0.27 6.65 23.90
C PHE A 37 0.60 5.48 24.38
N GLY A 38 1.40 5.68 25.42
CA GLY A 38 2.26 4.65 25.99
C GLY A 38 1.50 3.42 26.50
N ASP A 39 0.20 3.57 26.77
CA ASP A 39 -0.74 2.51 27.16
C ASP A 39 -1.39 1.77 25.98
N ALA A 40 -1.12 2.18 24.73
CA ALA A 40 -1.72 1.54 23.56
C ALA A 40 -1.27 0.06 23.48
N PRO A 41 -2.23 -0.88 23.29
CA PRO A 41 -1.91 -2.31 23.28
C PRO A 41 -1.11 -2.72 22.05
N ALA A 42 -1.09 -1.90 21.03
CA ALA A 42 -0.45 -2.20 19.78
C ALA A 42 0.10 -0.95 19.09
N LEU A 43 1.15 -1.15 18.32
CA LEU A 43 1.74 -0.16 17.43
C LEU A 43 1.67 -0.63 15.97
N GLY A 44 1.57 0.31 15.06
CA GLY A 44 1.65 0.07 13.63
C GLY A 44 2.61 1.05 12.97
N PHE A 45 3.01 0.73 11.75
CA PHE A 45 3.78 1.63 10.90
C PHE A 45 3.28 1.63 9.45
N SER A 46 3.50 2.72 8.74
CA SER A 46 3.22 2.80 7.30
C SER A 46 4.30 2.05 6.52
N CYS A 47 3.91 1.03 5.75
CA CYS A 47 4.83 0.23 4.95
C CYS A 47 5.69 1.09 4.03
N LYS A 48 5.08 1.95 3.23
CA LYS A 48 5.80 2.85 2.31
C LYS A 48 6.79 3.78 3.02
N ARG A 49 6.40 4.37 4.17
CA ARG A 49 7.30 5.28 4.92
C ARG A 49 8.42 4.56 5.64
N ALA A 50 8.17 3.34 6.08
CA ALA A 50 9.20 2.48 6.67
C ALA A 50 10.17 1.90 5.63
N GLY A 51 9.88 2.06 4.33
CA GLY A 51 10.66 1.41 3.27
C GLY A 51 10.47 -0.12 3.24
N LEU A 52 9.32 -0.60 3.73
CA LEU A 52 9.01 -2.01 3.86
C LEU A 52 7.81 -2.43 3.01
N ALA A 53 7.89 -3.59 2.41
CA ALA A 53 6.78 -4.32 1.82
C ALA A 53 6.56 -5.61 2.63
N ILE A 54 5.31 -5.90 2.95
CA ILE A 54 4.96 -7.03 3.81
C ILE A 54 4.09 -8.00 3.01
N VAL A 55 4.49 -9.26 2.99
CA VAL A 55 3.65 -10.37 2.56
C VAL A 55 2.90 -10.85 3.80
N ASP A 56 1.60 -10.58 3.85
CA ASP A 56 0.72 -10.89 4.98
C ASP A 56 -0.04 -12.18 4.67
N VAL A 57 0.25 -13.23 5.42
CA VAL A 57 -0.31 -14.58 5.23
C VAL A 57 -1.41 -14.77 6.26
N ASP A 58 -2.65 -14.62 5.83
CA ASP A 58 -3.87 -14.63 6.67
C ASP A 58 -4.33 -16.06 7.05
N THR A 59 -3.40 -16.90 7.47
CA THR A 59 -3.65 -18.26 7.97
C THR A 59 -2.57 -18.67 8.94
N THR A 60 -2.85 -19.69 9.77
CA THR A 60 -1.88 -20.35 10.66
C THR A 60 -1.15 -21.50 9.99
N ASP A 61 -1.46 -21.80 8.73
CA ASP A 61 -0.86 -22.87 7.96
C ASP A 61 0.55 -22.49 7.50
N GLU A 62 1.54 -23.17 8.05
CA GLU A 62 2.96 -22.93 7.74
C GLU A 62 3.32 -23.36 6.31
N THR A 63 2.53 -24.21 5.67
CA THR A 63 2.76 -24.59 4.26
C THR A 63 2.48 -23.41 3.33
N ILE A 64 1.44 -22.63 3.61
CA ILE A 64 1.12 -21.41 2.87
C ILE A 64 2.21 -20.34 3.07
N LEU A 65 2.77 -20.24 4.27
CA LEU A 65 3.95 -19.39 4.51
C LEU A 65 5.15 -19.85 3.67
N ALA A 66 5.45 -21.14 3.67
CA ALA A 66 6.55 -21.70 2.88
C ALA A 66 6.38 -21.45 1.39
N ASP A 67 5.17 -21.64 0.86
CA ASP A 67 4.83 -21.34 -0.54
C ASP A 67 4.99 -19.84 -0.84
N ALA A 68 4.57 -18.96 0.08
CA ALA A 68 4.75 -17.53 -0.06
C ALA A 68 6.25 -17.14 -0.08
N LEU A 69 7.07 -17.72 0.79
CA LEU A 69 8.51 -17.49 0.79
C LEU A 69 9.18 -18.03 -0.49
N ALA A 70 8.78 -19.21 -0.97
CA ALA A 70 9.26 -19.75 -2.24
C ALA A 70 8.92 -18.81 -3.42
N ARG A 71 7.71 -18.26 -3.43
CA ARG A 71 7.22 -17.37 -4.49
C ARG A 71 7.87 -15.99 -4.44
N TYR A 72 7.90 -15.35 -3.27
CA TYR A 72 8.35 -13.97 -3.10
C TYR A 72 9.81 -13.83 -2.67
N GLY A 73 10.48 -14.95 -2.39
CA GLY A 73 11.86 -15.06 -1.93
C GLY A 73 11.97 -15.16 -0.42
N ASP A 74 13.02 -15.85 0.05
CA ASP A 74 13.33 -15.93 1.46
C ASP A 74 13.65 -14.55 2.05
N THR A 75 13.27 -14.35 3.31
CA THR A 75 13.56 -13.14 4.06
C THR A 75 14.01 -13.46 5.46
N PRO A 76 14.95 -12.69 6.04
CA PRO A 76 15.40 -12.92 7.40
C PRO A 76 14.34 -12.57 8.45
N ILE A 77 13.34 -11.72 8.12
CA ILE A 77 12.35 -11.28 9.10
C ILE A 77 10.98 -11.89 8.79
N VAL A 78 10.55 -12.79 9.67
CA VAL A 78 9.18 -13.31 9.70
C VAL A 78 8.57 -13.04 11.08
N VAL A 79 7.36 -12.52 11.10
CA VAL A 79 6.60 -12.19 12.30
C VAL A 79 5.39 -13.10 12.40
N ARG A 80 5.08 -13.58 13.60
CA ARG A 80 3.79 -14.20 13.93
C ARG A 80 2.89 -13.17 14.58
N SER A 81 1.69 -12.98 14.04
CA SER A 81 0.68 -12.06 14.60
C SER A 81 0.02 -12.65 15.83
N GLY A 82 -0.70 -11.81 16.59
CA GLY A 82 -1.43 -12.25 17.77
C GLY A 82 -2.59 -13.22 17.49
N SER A 83 -2.99 -13.42 16.23
CA SER A 83 -3.92 -14.46 15.78
C SER A 83 -3.23 -15.70 15.22
N GLY A 84 -1.90 -15.75 15.26
CA GLY A 84 -1.10 -16.87 14.77
C GLY A 84 -0.76 -16.81 13.28
N HIS A 85 -1.23 -15.80 12.55
CA HIS A 85 -0.91 -15.57 11.14
C HIS A 85 0.52 -15.06 10.96
N PHE A 86 1.00 -14.94 9.71
CA PHE A 86 2.39 -14.62 9.45
C PHE A 86 2.55 -13.34 8.64
N GLN A 87 3.68 -12.66 8.84
CA GLN A 87 4.12 -11.53 8.03
C GLN A 87 5.58 -11.74 7.64
N ALA A 88 5.87 -11.83 6.35
CA ALA A 88 7.23 -11.86 5.85
C ALA A 88 7.61 -10.45 5.37
N TRP A 89 8.72 -9.90 5.85
CA TRP A 89 9.11 -8.50 5.62
C TRP A 89 10.17 -8.40 4.55
N TYR A 90 10.00 -7.43 3.64
CA TYR A 90 10.88 -7.18 2.51
C TYR A 90 11.18 -5.70 2.38
N ARG A 91 12.24 -5.36 1.66
CA ARG A 91 12.54 -3.99 1.27
C ARG A 91 11.53 -3.51 0.24
N HIS A 92 10.91 -2.36 0.50
CA HIS A 92 9.95 -1.73 -0.42
C HIS A 92 10.63 -1.31 -1.73
N SER A 93 10.02 -1.62 -2.87
CA SER A 93 10.50 -1.30 -4.22
C SER A 93 9.43 -0.65 -5.10
N GLY A 94 8.38 -0.08 -4.47
CA GLY A 94 7.26 0.52 -5.19
C GLY A 94 5.95 -0.27 -5.06
N GLU A 95 5.94 -1.33 -4.27
CA GLU A 95 4.76 -2.16 -4.08
C GLU A 95 3.57 -1.33 -3.57
N GLY A 96 2.42 -1.53 -4.19
CA GLY A 96 1.14 -1.06 -3.71
C GLY A 96 0.53 -2.00 -2.66
N ARG A 97 -0.72 -1.73 -2.29
CA ARG A 97 -1.53 -2.68 -1.53
C ARG A 97 -2.27 -3.60 -2.50
N LYS A 98 -2.01 -4.90 -2.45
CA LYS A 98 -2.70 -5.92 -3.24
C LYS A 98 -3.33 -6.94 -2.29
N ILE A 99 -4.64 -7.00 -2.28
CA ILE A 99 -5.40 -7.95 -1.46
C ILE A 99 -5.64 -9.20 -2.29
N ARG A 100 -5.15 -10.33 -1.81
CA ARG A 100 -5.25 -11.65 -2.45
C ARG A 100 -4.97 -11.55 -3.95
N PRO A 101 -3.74 -11.19 -4.36
CA PRO A 101 -3.36 -11.17 -5.77
C PRO A 101 -3.63 -12.51 -6.45
N ASP A 102 -3.51 -13.59 -5.68
CA ASP A 102 -4.03 -14.91 -6.01
C ASP A 102 -5.26 -15.18 -5.11
N LYS A 103 -6.43 -15.31 -5.70
CA LYS A 103 -7.69 -15.51 -4.97
C LYS A 103 -7.76 -16.89 -4.28
N ALA A 104 -6.94 -17.85 -4.71
CA ALA A 104 -6.91 -19.21 -4.17
C ALA A 104 -6.20 -19.29 -2.82
N VAL A 105 -5.34 -18.31 -2.49
CA VAL A 105 -4.52 -18.33 -1.27
C VAL A 105 -4.76 -17.07 -0.42
N PRO A 106 -4.79 -17.19 0.91
CA PRO A 106 -5.03 -16.08 1.81
C PRO A 106 -3.73 -15.26 2.05
N VAL A 107 -3.19 -14.66 0.99
CA VAL A 107 -1.94 -13.90 1.03
C VAL A 107 -2.16 -12.51 0.45
N ASP A 108 -1.81 -11.48 1.22
CA ASP A 108 -1.89 -10.07 0.84
C ASP A 108 -0.49 -9.47 0.69
N ILE A 109 -0.34 -8.45 -0.14
CA ILE A 109 0.87 -7.66 -0.25
C ILE A 109 0.58 -6.24 0.21
N LEU A 110 1.28 -5.82 1.26
CA LEU A 110 1.06 -4.56 1.94
C LEU A 110 2.26 -3.63 1.74
N GLY A 111 2.35 -2.97 0.57
CA GLY A 111 3.35 -1.93 0.32
C GLY A 111 2.81 -0.52 0.52
N GLY A 112 1.54 -0.28 0.20
CA GLY A 112 0.87 1.04 0.31
C GLY A 112 0.08 1.29 1.58
N GLY A 113 -0.05 0.30 2.49
CA GLY A 113 -0.85 0.36 3.69
C GLY A 113 -0.06 0.54 4.98
N TYR A 114 -0.56 -0.10 6.04
CA TYR A 114 0.12 -0.23 7.32
C TYR A 114 0.03 -1.66 7.81
N VAL A 115 0.91 -1.99 8.75
CA VAL A 115 0.87 -3.24 9.50
C VAL A 115 0.97 -2.97 10.99
N VAL A 116 0.46 -3.92 11.77
CA VAL A 116 0.69 -4.03 13.20
C VAL A 116 1.95 -4.88 13.40
N ALA A 117 2.82 -4.47 14.30
CA ALA A 117 4.14 -5.07 14.45
C ALA A 117 4.48 -5.44 15.91
N PRO A 118 5.44 -6.34 16.15
CA PRO A 118 5.89 -6.66 17.51
C PRO A 118 6.34 -5.41 18.30
N PRO A 119 6.15 -5.36 19.61
CA PRO A 119 5.58 -6.37 20.50
C PRO A 119 4.07 -6.20 20.75
N SER A 120 3.33 -5.71 19.78
CA SER A 120 1.89 -5.43 19.88
C SER A 120 1.10 -6.63 20.42
N HIS A 121 0.10 -6.35 21.24
CA HIS A 121 -0.93 -7.33 21.58
C HIS A 121 -2.10 -7.23 20.62
N GLY A 122 -2.51 -8.37 20.05
CA GLY A 122 -3.64 -8.40 19.13
C GLY A 122 -4.25 -9.80 19.04
N GLY A 123 -5.56 -9.91 19.20
CA GLY A 123 -6.22 -11.20 19.24
C GLY A 123 -5.91 -11.96 20.51
N VAL A 124 -5.35 -13.17 20.40
CA VAL A 124 -5.12 -14.11 21.52
C VAL A 124 -3.73 -13.91 22.15
N SER A 125 -2.75 -13.46 21.39
CA SER A 125 -1.36 -13.36 21.84
C SER A 125 -0.66 -12.08 21.34
N ALA A 126 0.61 -11.92 21.73
CA ALA A 126 1.45 -10.83 21.23
C ALA A 126 2.00 -11.16 19.84
N TYR A 127 2.24 -10.12 19.04
CA TYR A 127 3.05 -10.21 17.83
C TYR A 127 4.51 -10.51 18.22
N GLN A 128 5.14 -11.45 17.53
CA GLN A 128 6.49 -11.89 17.82
C GLN A 128 7.30 -12.09 16.53
N PHE A 129 8.58 -11.77 16.58
CA PHE A 129 9.51 -12.21 15.53
C PHE A 129 9.69 -13.73 15.67
N LEU A 130 9.31 -14.48 14.61
CA LEU A 130 9.62 -15.90 14.51
C LEU A 130 11.08 -16.12 14.10
N THR A 131 11.50 -15.31 13.12
CA THR A 131 12.89 -15.26 12.66
C THR A 131 13.32 -13.79 12.59
N GLY A 132 14.59 -13.56 12.81
CA GLY A 132 15.20 -12.23 12.74
C GLY A 132 14.72 -11.23 13.79
N SER A 133 15.07 -9.99 13.55
CA SER A 133 14.79 -8.84 14.41
C SER A 133 14.82 -7.53 13.62
N LEU A 134 14.68 -6.39 14.28
CA LEU A 134 14.87 -5.08 13.64
C LEU A 134 16.32 -4.84 13.17
N ASP A 135 17.29 -5.57 13.71
CA ASP A 135 18.69 -5.46 13.34
C ASP A 135 18.96 -6.03 11.93
N ASP A 136 18.05 -6.88 11.42
CA ASP A 136 18.11 -7.49 10.10
C ASP A 136 17.48 -6.63 8.99
N LEU A 137 16.91 -5.46 9.31
CA LEU A 137 16.31 -4.55 8.32
C LEU A 137 17.25 -4.16 7.16
N PRO A 138 18.57 -3.91 7.40
CA PRO A 138 19.49 -3.57 6.30
C PRO A 138 19.68 -4.71 5.30
N SER A 139 19.52 -5.97 5.71
CA SER A 139 19.71 -7.17 4.90
C SER A 139 18.46 -7.64 4.16
N LEU A 140 17.32 -6.94 4.32
CA LEU A 140 16.07 -7.33 3.69
C LEU A 140 16.20 -7.39 2.16
N PRO A 141 15.80 -8.51 1.53
CA PRO A 141 15.69 -8.60 0.08
C PRO A 141 14.50 -7.79 -0.43
N ARG A 142 14.45 -7.57 -1.74
CA ARG A 142 13.25 -7.14 -2.44
C ARG A 142 12.36 -8.34 -2.71
N LEU A 143 11.05 -8.10 -2.82
CA LEU A 143 10.13 -9.14 -3.28
C LEU A 143 10.55 -9.65 -4.65
N LYS A 144 10.62 -10.97 -4.81
CA LYS A 144 10.74 -11.63 -6.11
C LYS A 144 9.35 -11.77 -6.74
N GLY A 145 9.27 -11.79 -8.08
CA GLY A 145 8.02 -12.02 -8.80
C GLY A 145 7.31 -10.74 -9.26
N ASP A 146 6.19 -10.86 -9.95
CA ASP A 146 5.43 -9.84 -10.67
C ASP A 146 4.82 -8.71 -9.80
N VAL A 147 5.42 -8.42 -8.65
CA VAL A 147 4.90 -7.42 -7.71
C VAL A 147 5.44 -6.03 -7.98
N VAL A 148 6.49 -5.93 -8.78
CA VAL A 148 7.10 -4.65 -9.16
C VAL A 148 6.38 -4.08 -10.36
N GLU A 149 5.30 -3.37 -10.11
CA GLU A 149 4.64 -2.48 -11.06
C GLU A 149 5.20 -1.05 -10.95
N SER A 150 6.52 -0.87 -10.92
CA SER A 150 7.08 0.49 -10.87
C SER A 150 8.26 0.77 -11.79
N ASP A 151 8.77 -0.24 -12.52
CA ASP A 151 9.75 -0.03 -13.59
C ASP A 151 9.41 -0.90 -14.82
N ARG A 152 8.16 -0.99 -15.16
CA ARG A 152 7.86 -1.26 -16.57
C ARG A 152 8.17 0.02 -17.33
N PRO A 153 9.04 -0.02 -18.34
CA PRO A 153 8.86 0.86 -19.48
C PRO A 153 7.39 0.64 -19.84
N ALA A 154 6.61 1.72 -19.91
CA ALA A 154 5.14 1.69 -20.04
C ALA A 154 4.70 0.41 -20.74
N THR A 155 4.08 -0.51 -19.96
CA THR A 155 3.47 -1.72 -20.52
C THR A 155 2.70 -1.25 -21.75
N PRO A 156 2.68 -1.96 -22.87
CA PRO A 156 1.78 -1.60 -23.94
C PRO A 156 0.43 -1.40 -23.26
N VAL A 157 0.00 -0.15 -23.19
CA VAL A 157 -1.24 0.24 -22.54
C VAL A 157 -2.26 -0.72 -23.11
N GLU A 158 -2.93 -1.50 -22.26
CA GLU A 158 -4.01 -2.36 -22.70
C GLU A 158 -5.03 -1.39 -23.28
N LEU A 159 -5.00 -1.25 -24.62
CA LEU A 159 -5.70 -0.21 -25.33
C LEU A 159 -7.18 -0.45 -25.09
N VAL A 160 -7.82 0.47 -24.37
CA VAL A 160 -9.21 0.34 -23.95
C VAL A 160 -10.11 0.31 -25.19
N ASN A 161 -10.85 -0.77 -25.36
CA ASN A 161 -11.79 -0.96 -26.46
C ASN A 161 -12.85 0.16 -26.52
N ILE A 162 -13.31 0.45 -27.74
CA ILE A 162 -14.21 1.56 -28.11
C ILE A 162 -15.41 1.76 -27.16
N GLY A 163 -15.98 0.69 -26.59
CA GLY A 163 -17.16 0.77 -25.69
C GLY A 163 -16.87 1.16 -24.22
N LYS A 164 -15.60 1.26 -23.79
CA LYS A 164 -15.23 1.55 -22.39
C LYS A 164 -14.36 2.80 -22.22
N ARG A 165 -14.12 3.55 -23.28
CA ARG A 165 -13.19 4.69 -23.30
C ARG A 165 -13.57 5.78 -22.30
N ASN A 166 -14.81 6.22 -22.30
CA ASN A 166 -15.30 7.29 -21.44
C ASN A 166 -15.19 6.93 -19.95
N ASP A 167 -15.63 5.72 -19.58
CA ASP A 167 -15.54 5.22 -18.20
C ASP A 167 -14.09 5.06 -17.75
N SER A 168 -13.22 4.55 -18.59
CA SER A 168 -11.79 4.39 -18.29
C SER A 168 -11.10 5.74 -18.07
N LEU A 169 -11.31 6.71 -18.96
CA LEU A 169 -10.73 8.05 -18.82
C LEU A 169 -11.30 8.79 -17.62
N TRP A 170 -12.62 8.71 -17.39
CA TRP A 170 -13.26 9.33 -16.23
C TRP A 170 -12.68 8.78 -14.90
N ARG A 171 -12.55 7.45 -14.77
CA ARG A 171 -11.95 6.83 -13.58
C ARG A 171 -10.49 7.23 -13.39
N ALA A 172 -9.73 7.38 -14.48
CA ALA A 172 -8.37 7.90 -14.41
C ALA A 172 -8.33 9.33 -13.89
N CYS A 173 -9.20 10.20 -14.40
CA CYS A 173 -9.35 11.59 -13.93
C CYS A 173 -9.75 11.64 -12.45
N MET A 174 -10.70 10.81 -11.99
CA MET A 174 -11.12 10.74 -10.59
C MET A 174 -9.98 10.38 -9.65
N ARG A 175 -9.14 9.41 -10.04
CA ARG A 175 -7.96 9.04 -9.24
C ARG A 175 -6.93 10.16 -9.18
N HIS A 176 -6.72 10.84 -10.31
CA HIS A 176 -5.67 11.87 -10.43
C HIS A 176 -6.09 13.22 -9.85
N ALA A 177 -7.38 13.56 -9.89
CA ALA A 177 -7.92 14.82 -9.37
C ALA A 177 -7.53 15.11 -7.91
N LYS A 178 -7.33 14.05 -7.10
CA LYS A 178 -6.91 14.16 -5.68
C LYS A 178 -5.51 14.74 -5.50
N SER A 179 -4.68 14.69 -6.53
CA SER A 179 -3.29 15.18 -6.51
C SER A 179 -3.09 16.48 -7.31
N CYS A 180 -4.11 16.94 -8.03
CA CYS A 180 -4.05 18.17 -8.82
C CYS A 180 -4.23 19.41 -7.96
N ALA A 181 -3.45 20.45 -8.23
CA ALA A 181 -3.59 21.75 -7.61
C ALA A 181 -4.68 22.62 -8.28
N SER A 182 -4.97 22.36 -9.56
CA SER A 182 -5.93 23.09 -10.37
C SER A 182 -6.68 22.18 -11.34
N PHE A 183 -7.77 22.70 -11.91
CA PHE A 183 -8.46 22.03 -13.01
C PHE A 183 -7.58 21.86 -14.24
N ASP A 184 -6.72 22.84 -14.52
CA ASP A 184 -5.81 22.79 -15.67
C ASP A 184 -4.79 21.65 -15.56
N ASP A 185 -4.30 21.35 -14.34
CA ASP A 185 -3.44 20.20 -14.10
C ASP A 185 -4.17 18.88 -14.43
N LEU A 186 -5.42 18.76 -14.01
CA LEU A 186 -6.23 17.58 -14.30
C LEU A 186 -6.52 17.46 -15.80
N LEU A 187 -6.76 18.57 -16.46
CA LEU A 187 -7.06 18.62 -17.90
C LEU A 187 -5.83 18.20 -18.72
N CYS A 188 -4.64 18.68 -18.36
CA CYS A 188 -3.37 18.25 -18.96
C CYS A 188 -3.17 16.74 -18.83
N PHE A 189 -3.41 16.20 -17.63
CA PHE A 189 -3.37 14.76 -17.39
C PHE A 189 -4.38 14.01 -18.26
N ALA A 190 -5.63 14.50 -18.34
CA ALA A 190 -6.70 13.88 -19.12
C ALA A 190 -6.36 13.79 -20.62
N TYR A 191 -5.77 14.83 -21.18
CA TYR A 191 -5.30 14.81 -22.57
C TYR A 191 -4.17 13.79 -22.78
N GLY A 192 -3.20 13.74 -21.89
CA GLY A 192 -2.11 12.77 -21.94
C GLY A 192 -2.64 11.32 -21.87
N ALA A 193 -3.53 11.04 -20.91
CA ALA A 193 -4.14 9.73 -20.74
C ALA A 193 -5.01 9.32 -21.93
N ASN A 194 -5.74 10.27 -22.52
CA ASN A 194 -6.54 10.04 -23.72
C ASN A 194 -5.69 9.58 -24.93
N MET A 195 -4.51 10.17 -25.09
CA MET A 195 -3.61 9.86 -26.20
C MET A 195 -2.82 8.56 -25.99
N GLN A 196 -2.51 8.19 -24.76
CA GLN A 196 -1.62 7.08 -24.45
C GLN A 196 -2.37 5.76 -24.17
N SER A 197 -3.60 5.84 -23.67
CA SER A 197 -4.31 4.69 -23.11
C SER A 197 -5.45 4.15 -23.95
N LEU A 198 -5.83 4.82 -25.02
CA LEU A 198 -6.99 4.46 -25.85
C LEU A 198 -6.56 4.03 -27.25
N VAL A 199 -7.18 2.96 -27.75
CA VAL A 199 -6.98 2.50 -29.15
C VAL A 199 -7.32 3.62 -30.12
N GLU A 200 -8.38 4.35 -29.80
CA GLU A 200 -8.86 5.49 -30.55
C GLU A 200 -9.18 6.60 -29.57
N PRO A 201 -8.42 7.70 -29.57
CA PRO A 201 -8.62 8.80 -28.62
C PRO A 201 -10.01 9.40 -28.72
N LEU A 202 -10.56 9.82 -27.58
CA LEU A 202 -11.81 10.57 -27.52
C LEU A 202 -11.63 11.97 -28.11
N PRO A 203 -12.69 12.56 -28.70
CA PRO A 203 -12.70 13.97 -29.07
C PRO A 203 -12.37 14.88 -27.91
N GLN A 204 -11.68 16.00 -28.16
CA GLN A 204 -11.27 16.93 -27.12
C GLN A 204 -12.44 17.43 -26.25
N SER A 205 -13.61 17.65 -26.84
CA SER A 205 -14.82 18.07 -26.13
C SER A 205 -15.28 17.04 -25.09
N GLU A 206 -15.18 15.75 -25.41
CA GLU A 206 -15.51 14.68 -24.46
C GLU A 206 -14.47 14.60 -23.32
N VAL A 207 -13.19 14.76 -23.64
CA VAL A 207 -12.12 14.78 -22.61
C VAL A 207 -12.35 15.90 -21.62
N VAL A 208 -12.66 17.11 -22.10
CA VAL A 208 -12.98 18.26 -21.24
C VAL A 208 -14.19 17.97 -20.35
N THR A 209 -15.26 17.42 -20.92
CA THR A 209 -16.48 17.09 -20.16
C THR A 209 -16.21 16.06 -19.06
N LEU A 210 -15.42 15.04 -19.35
CA LEU A 210 -15.06 14.02 -18.37
C LEU A 210 -14.16 14.57 -17.26
N ALA A 211 -13.19 15.41 -17.61
CA ALA A 211 -12.32 16.07 -16.63
C ALA A 211 -13.09 17.04 -15.75
N GLN A 212 -14.03 17.83 -16.31
CA GLN A 212 -14.91 18.73 -15.55
C GLN A 212 -15.79 17.96 -14.56
N SER A 213 -16.39 16.84 -14.99
CA SER A 213 -17.20 15.99 -14.12
C SER A 213 -16.37 15.41 -12.97
N ALA A 214 -15.16 14.97 -13.23
CA ALA A 214 -14.26 14.44 -12.21
C ALA A 214 -13.81 15.54 -11.22
N TRP A 215 -13.51 16.74 -11.72
CA TRP A 215 -13.11 17.88 -10.91
C TRP A 215 -14.25 18.37 -10.00
N ALA A 216 -15.45 18.50 -10.55
CA ALA A 216 -16.63 18.90 -9.79
C ALA A 216 -16.89 17.94 -8.61
N LYS A 217 -16.78 16.63 -8.84
CA LYS A 217 -16.91 15.59 -7.79
C LYS A 217 -15.82 15.70 -6.72
N GLN A 218 -14.58 15.99 -7.12
CA GLN A 218 -13.49 16.21 -6.17
C GLN A 218 -13.73 17.44 -5.29
N CYS A 219 -14.25 18.53 -5.86
CA CYS A 219 -14.56 19.77 -5.14
C CYS A 219 -15.79 19.64 -4.22
N SER A 220 -16.78 18.83 -4.57
CA SER A 220 -17.99 18.59 -3.75
C SER A 220 -17.76 17.67 -2.55
N GLY A 221 -16.61 16.98 -2.51
CA GLY A 221 -16.31 16.04 -1.42
C GLY A 221 -17.08 14.72 -1.46
N ASP A 222 -17.84 14.44 -2.51
CA ASP A 222 -18.57 13.20 -2.75
C ASP A 222 -17.65 12.09 -3.29
N ASN A 223 -16.75 11.60 -2.44
CA ASN A 223 -15.85 10.47 -2.74
C ASN A 223 -15.94 9.37 -1.70
#